data_2c22b76cf67cd436952f8fe5a3b03157
#
_entry.id   2c22b76cf67cd436952f8fe5a3b03157
#
_cell.length_a   1.000
_cell.length_b   1.000
_cell.length_c   1.000
_cell.angle_alpha   90.00
_cell.angle_beta   90.00
_cell.angle_gamma   90.00
#
_symmetry.space_group_name_H-M   'P 1'
#
loop_
_entity.id
_entity.type
_entity.pdbx_description
1 polymer ?
#
loop_
_entity_poly.entity_id
_entity_poly.type
_entity_poly.pdbx_seq_one_letter_code
_entity_poly.pdbx_strand_id
1 'polypeptide(L)'
;NNNILTSEHGPRGGDEINNILFSKNYGWPESSYGENYRENFSENEKYKFKKNHQKHGYVEPVFAFVPSIAPSQLIEIDENFSKKWNKTILLSTLKGKSLYRLTFDESYSRIITYEKIFVGKRIRDIIYSKNNRMIFLAEESENPTISLISVKNK
;
A
#
# COMPACT_ATOMS: atom_id res chain seq x y z
N ASN A 1 -11.25 -4.81 17.11
CA ASN A 1 -11.76 -3.95 16.03
C ASN A 1 -11.48 -4.63 14.72
N ASN A 2 -12.54 -4.90 13.93
CA ASN A 2 -12.42 -5.51 12.60
C ASN A 2 -12.27 -4.38 11.56
N ASN A 3 -11.08 -3.78 11.49
CA ASN A 3 -10.76 -2.83 10.41
C ASN A 3 -10.42 -3.60 9.13
N ILE A 4 -10.89 -3.10 8.00
CA ILE A 4 -10.55 -3.62 6.68
C ILE A 4 -9.67 -2.58 5.99
N LEU A 5 -8.41 -2.91 5.80
CA LEU A 5 -7.48 -2.06 5.04
C LEU A 5 -7.38 -2.55 3.60
N THR A 6 -7.38 -1.62 2.66
CA THR A 6 -7.09 -1.88 1.25
C THR A 6 -5.90 -1.04 0.79
N SER A 7 -5.20 -1.53 -0.22
CA SER A 7 -4.25 -0.73 -0.99
C SER A 7 -4.70 -0.69 -2.45
N GLU A 8 -4.67 0.50 -3.03
CA GLU A 8 -5.23 0.76 -4.36
C GLU A 8 -4.21 1.50 -5.22
N HIS A 9 -4.19 1.15 -6.51
CA HIS A 9 -3.38 1.89 -7.47
C HIS A 9 -4.06 3.19 -7.85
N GLY A 10 -3.32 4.30 -7.80
CA GLY A 10 -3.71 5.52 -8.47
C GLY A 10 -3.28 5.53 -9.94
N PRO A 11 -3.71 6.51 -10.74
CA PRO A 11 -3.31 6.59 -12.15
C PRO A 11 -1.81 6.90 -12.29
N ARG A 12 -1.42 8.15 -12.22
CA ARG A 12 -0.01 8.58 -12.25
C ARG A 12 0.38 9.18 -10.91
N GLY A 13 0.68 8.34 -9.93
CA GLY A 13 0.75 8.67 -8.50
C GLY A 13 -0.61 8.47 -7.82
N GLY A 14 -0.69 8.83 -6.53
CA GLY A 14 -1.92 8.72 -5.77
C GLY A 14 -2.35 7.27 -5.50
N ASP A 15 -1.41 6.35 -5.39
CA ASP A 15 -1.71 5.03 -4.82
C ASP A 15 -2.13 5.23 -3.36
N GLU A 16 -3.17 4.54 -2.91
CA GLU A 16 -3.82 4.82 -1.64
C GLU A 16 -3.83 3.62 -0.69
N ILE A 17 -3.84 3.93 0.59
CA ILE A 17 -4.25 3.01 1.64
C ILE A 17 -5.55 3.54 2.22
N ASN A 18 -6.57 2.71 2.21
CA ASN A 18 -7.89 3.03 2.71
C ASN A 18 -8.28 2.12 3.89
N ASN A 19 -8.88 2.70 4.93
CA ASN A 19 -9.62 1.95 5.95
C ASN A 19 -11.09 1.95 5.54
N ILE A 20 -11.62 0.78 5.20
CA ILE A 20 -12.93 0.65 4.57
C ILE A 20 -14.04 0.83 5.58
N LEU A 21 -14.88 1.84 5.35
CA LEU A 21 -16.09 2.15 6.11
C LEU A 21 -17.33 1.71 5.33
N PHE A 22 -18.30 1.15 6.03
CA PHE A 22 -19.54 0.66 5.43
C PHE A 22 -20.28 1.77 4.66
N SER A 23 -20.70 1.46 3.43
CA SER A 23 -21.48 2.35 2.55
C SER A 23 -20.82 3.71 2.26
N LYS A 24 -19.50 3.81 2.29
CA LYS A 24 -18.77 5.03 1.97
C LYS A 24 -18.16 4.98 0.56
N ASN A 25 -18.04 6.16 -0.05
CA ASN A 25 -17.43 6.36 -1.36
C ASN A 25 -16.05 7.04 -1.19
N TYR A 26 -15.03 6.49 -1.83
CA TYR A 26 -13.64 6.96 -1.78
C TYR A 26 -13.25 7.81 -3.00
N GLY A 27 -14.20 8.09 -3.89
CA GLY A 27 -14.09 9.14 -4.91
C GLY A 27 -13.66 8.70 -6.31
N TRP A 28 -13.14 7.50 -6.51
CA TRP A 28 -12.77 7.04 -7.84
C TRP A 28 -14.02 6.92 -8.77
N PRO A 29 -13.96 7.38 -10.05
CA PRO A 29 -12.81 7.99 -10.75
C PRO A 29 -12.71 9.52 -10.66
N GLU A 30 -13.54 10.20 -9.91
CA GLU A 30 -13.60 11.66 -9.88
C GLU A 30 -12.52 12.31 -9.02
N SER A 31 -12.15 11.65 -7.92
CA SER A 31 -11.15 12.14 -6.97
C SER A 31 -9.93 11.21 -6.94
N SER A 32 -8.75 11.77 -6.96
CA SER A 32 -7.48 11.06 -6.81
C SER A 32 -6.34 12.04 -6.56
N TYR A 33 -5.36 11.63 -5.77
CA TYR A 33 -4.10 12.38 -5.62
C TYR A 33 -3.12 12.19 -6.78
N GLY A 34 -3.43 11.23 -7.69
CA GLY A 34 -2.66 11.00 -8.92
C GLY A 34 -2.96 12.01 -10.03
N GLU A 35 -2.25 11.86 -11.14
CA GLU A 35 -2.41 12.67 -12.34
C GLU A 35 -2.84 11.79 -13.53
N ASN A 36 -3.51 12.37 -14.51
CA ASN A 36 -3.86 11.65 -15.74
C ASN A 36 -2.62 11.28 -16.55
N TYR A 37 -2.68 10.17 -17.27
CA TYR A 37 -1.70 9.82 -18.28
C TYR A 37 -1.88 10.75 -19.48
N ARG A 38 -0.81 11.45 -19.89
CA ARG A 38 -0.86 12.48 -20.96
C ARG A 38 -1.32 11.97 -22.33
N GLU A 39 -1.22 10.67 -22.55
CA GLU A 39 -1.44 10.05 -23.86
C GLU A 39 -2.93 9.84 -24.21
N ASN A 40 -3.83 10.00 -23.25
CA ASN A 40 -5.24 9.63 -23.41
C ASN A 40 -6.23 10.79 -23.56
N PHE A 41 -5.76 12.04 -23.64
CA PHE A 41 -6.66 13.20 -23.70
C PHE A 41 -6.21 14.22 -24.73
N SER A 42 -7.17 14.71 -25.56
CA SER A 42 -6.97 15.91 -26.36
C SER A 42 -6.64 17.11 -25.47
N GLU A 43 -5.89 18.08 -25.97
CA GLU A 43 -5.47 19.26 -25.19
C GLU A 43 -6.64 20.04 -24.54
N ASN A 44 -7.85 19.86 -25.04
CA ASN A 44 -9.08 20.53 -24.58
C ASN A 44 -9.80 19.78 -23.43
N GLU A 45 -9.44 18.54 -23.14
CA GLU A 45 -10.08 17.71 -22.11
C GLU A 45 -9.09 17.30 -21.00
N LYS A 46 -8.42 18.26 -20.40
CA LYS A 46 -7.62 18.02 -19.20
C LYS A 46 -8.54 17.71 -18.03
N TYR A 47 -9.07 16.48 -18.00
CA TYR A 47 -9.73 15.99 -16.80
C TYR A 47 -8.74 16.04 -15.63
N LYS A 48 -8.98 16.96 -14.71
CA LYS A 48 -8.18 17.06 -13.48
C LYS A 48 -8.94 16.35 -12.38
N PHE A 49 -8.33 15.35 -11.78
CA PHE A 49 -8.89 14.75 -10.58
C PHE A 49 -9.09 15.78 -9.49
N LYS A 50 -10.23 15.71 -8.83
CA LYS A 50 -10.49 16.47 -7.62
C LYS A 50 -9.51 16.01 -6.56
N LYS A 51 -8.73 16.93 -6.00
CA LYS A 51 -7.88 16.69 -4.84
C LYS A 51 -8.66 17.00 -3.58
N ASN A 52 -8.24 16.47 -2.43
CA ASN A 52 -8.95 16.63 -1.18
C ASN A 52 -10.37 16.03 -1.25
N HIS A 53 -10.43 14.72 -1.13
CA HIS A 53 -11.62 13.89 -1.25
C HIS A 53 -12.76 14.40 -0.37
N GLN A 54 -12.46 14.79 0.88
CA GLN A 54 -13.44 15.27 1.84
C GLN A 54 -14.20 16.51 1.36
N LYS A 55 -13.55 17.46 0.67
CA LYS A 55 -14.22 18.65 0.11
C LYS A 55 -15.28 18.31 -0.93
N HIS A 56 -15.20 17.12 -1.51
CA HIS A 56 -16.10 16.65 -2.55
C HIS A 56 -17.06 15.56 -2.06
N GLY A 57 -17.13 15.35 -0.73
CA GLY A 57 -18.06 14.40 -0.12
C GLY A 57 -17.57 12.95 -0.11
N TYR A 58 -16.30 12.71 -0.44
CA TYR A 58 -15.68 11.40 -0.40
C TYR A 58 -14.89 11.19 0.89
N VAL A 59 -14.58 9.93 1.20
CA VAL A 59 -13.68 9.59 2.32
C VAL A 59 -12.24 9.84 1.89
N GLU A 60 -11.48 10.50 2.75
CA GLU A 60 -10.04 10.65 2.55
C GLU A 60 -9.32 9.31 2.73
N PRO A 61 -8.34 8.97 1.89
CA PRO A 61 -7.45 7.85 2.16
C PRO A 61 -6.66 8.07 3.45
N VAL A 62 -6.34 6.98 4.13
CA VAL A 62 -5.45 7.03 5.30
C VAL A 62 -4.06 7.53 4.90
N PHE A 63 -3.64 7.16 3.68
CA PHE A 63 -2.39 7.63 3.11
C PHE A 63 -2.41 7.56 1.58
N ALA A 64 -1.80 8.54 0.91
CA ALA A 64 -1.61 8.55 -0.53
C ALA A 64 -0.13 8.67 -0.89
N PHE A 65 0.34 7.79 -1.78
CA PHE A 65 1.72 7.79 -2.27
C PHE A 65 1.85 8.61 -3.56
N VAL A 66 2.63 9.69 -3.48
CA VAL A 66 2.99 10.51 -4.65
C VAL A 66 4.51 10.71 -4.60
N PRO A 67 5.25 10.16 -5.55
CA PRO A 67 4.84 9.39 -6.74
C PRO A 67 4.33 7.96 -6.41
N SER A 68 3.69 7.33 -7.41
CA SER A 68 3.21 5.95 -7.32
C SER A 68 4.31 4.96 -6.97
N ILE A 69 3.99 4.03 -6.07
CA ILE A 69 4.84 2.89 -5.67
C ILE A 69 4.33 1.57 -6.26
N ALA A 70 3.10 1.56 -6.81
CA ALA A 70 2.36 0.38 -7.26
C ALA A 70 2.27 -0.69 -6.15
N PRO A 71 1.43 -0.47 -5.13
CA PRO A 71 1.24 -1.43 -4.04
C PRO A 71 0.69 -2.76 -4.58
N SER A 72 1.04 -3.87 -3.96
CA SER A 72 0.61 -5.19 -4.44
C SER A 72 -0.09 -6.02 -3.38
N GLN A 73 0.35 -6.01 -2.14
CA GLN A 73 -0.25 -6.78 -1.05
C GLN A 73 -0.01 -6.13 0.30
N LEU A 74 -0.99 -6.25 1.21
CA LEU A 74 -0.91 -5.88 2.62
C LEU A 74 -1.00 -7.13 3.49
N ILE A 75 -0.11 -7.27 4.47
CA ILE A 75 -0.19 -8.31 5.50
C ILE A 75 0.06 -7.73 6.88
N GLU A 76 -0.60 -8.26 7.89
CA GLU A 76 -0.33 -7.94 9.28
C GLU A 76 0.78 -8.85 9.82
N ILE A 77 1.72 -8.26 10.56
CA ILE A 77 2.81 -8.95 11.25
C ILE A 77 2.55 -8.93 12.76
N ASP A 78 2.68 -10.08 13.38
CA ASP A 78 2.49 -10.26 14.82
C ASP A 78 3.81 -10.47 15.58
N GLU A 79 3.72 -10.58 16.89
CA GLU A 79 4.87 -10.77 17.78
C GLU A 79 5.60 -12.10 17.57
N ASN A 80 4.94 -13.11 16.96
CA ASN A 80 5.60 -14.38 16.66
C ASN A 80 6.73 -14.20 15.65
N PHE A 81 6.58 -13.27 14.70
CA PHE A 81 7.67 -12.91 13.81
C PHE A 81 8.74 -12.13 14.56
N SER A 82 8.36 -11.00 15.17
CA SER A 82 9.28 -10.16 15.92
C SER A 82 8.50 -9.20 16.84
N LYS A 83 8.92 -9.10 18.11
CA LYS A 83 8.36 -8.10 19.04
C LYS A 83 8.41 -6.67 18.50
N LYS A 84 9.47 -6.33 17.73
CA LYS A 84 9.64 -5.01 17.12
C LYS A 84 8.70 -4.76 15.93
N TRP A 85 8.15 -5.82 15.34
CA TRP A 85 7.26 -5.74 14.19
C TRP A 85 5.81 -6.07 14.56
N ASN A 86 5.54 -6.31 15.85
CA ASN A 86 4.20 -6.61 16.32
C ASN A 86 3.20 -5.51 15.97
N LYS A 87 2.03 -5.90 15.49
CA LYS A 87 0.94 -5.00 15.05
C LYS A 87 1.36 -4.01 13.96
N THR A 88 2.33 -4.37 13.13
CA THR A 88 2.66 -3.58 11.94
C THR A 88 2.04 -4.19 10.70
N ILE A 89 1.69 -3.34 9.74
CA ILE A 89 1.27 -3.75 8.41
C ILE A 89 2.48 -3.68 7.48
N LEU A 90 2.72 -4.74 6.74
CA LEU A 90 3.73 -4.78 5.71
C LEU A 90 3.07 -4.67 4.34
N LEU A 91 3.44 -3.64 3.59
CA LEU A 91 2.96 -3.36 2.23
C LEU A 91 4.08 -3.69 1.24
N SER A 92 3.80 -4.56 0.28
CA SER A 92 4.72 -4.83 -0.83
C SER A 92 4.41 -3.96 -2.04
N THR A 93 5.45 -3.72 -2.87
CA THR A 93 5.33 -2.83 -4.02
C THR A 93 6.04 -3.35 -5.26
N LEU A 94 5.42 -3.08 -6.42
CA LEU A 94 5.98 -3.40 -7.73
C LEU A 94 6.97 -2.32 -8.18
N LYS A 95 6.47 -1.09 -8.38
CA LYS A 95 7.28 0.03 -8.87
C LYS A 95 8.26 0.51 -7.81
N GLY A 96 7.84 0.52 -6.54
CA GLY A 96 8.69 0.93 -5.42
C GLY A 96 9.84 -0.02 -5.14
N LYS A 97 9.79 -1.28 -5.63
CA LYS A 97 10.79 -2.34 -5.42
C LYS A 97 11.18 -2.49 -3.96
N SER A 98 10.21 -2.33 -3.07
CA SER A 98 10.41 -2.20 -1.63
C SER A 98 9.25 -2.81 -0.87
N LEU A 99 9.51 -3.09 0.39
CA LEU A 99 8.49 -3.26 1.40
C LEU A 99 8.35 -1.95 2.18
N TYR A 100 7.13 -1.63 2.60
CA TYR A 100 6.87 -0.55 3.55
C TYR A 100 6.30 -1.14 4.81
N ARG A 101 6.98 -0.94 5.92
CA ARG A 101 6.49 -1.32 7.25
C ARG A 101 5.77 -0.13 7.86
N LEU A 102 4.50 -0.31 8.15
CA LEU A 102 3.57 0.74 8.57
C LEU A 102 3.08 0.47 9.98
N THR A 103 3.04 1.50 10.82
CA THR A 103 2.32 1.48 12.08
C THR A 103 1.17 2.47 12.04
N PHE A 104 0.04 2.07 12.57
CA PHE A 104 -1.17 2.88 12.59
C PHE A 104 -1.52 3.30 14.02
N ASP A 105 -2.35 4.33 14.14
CA ASP A 105 -3.06 4.61 15.38
C ASP A 105 -4.10 3.52 15.69
N GLU A 106 -4.67 3.53 16.88
CA GLU A 106 -5.63 2.50 17.33
C GLU A 106 -6.90 2.41 16.48
N SER A 107 -7.26 3.49 15.82
CA SER A 107 -8.44 3.56 14.94
C SER A 107 -8.15 3.22 13.48
N TYR A 108 -6.89 3.00 13.12
CA TYR A 108 -6.43 2.85 11.73
C TYR A 108 -6.79 4.03 10.81
N SER A 109 -6.92 5.21 11.41
CA SER A 109 -7.23 6.45 10.69
C SER A 109 -6.00 7.19 10.20
N ARG A 110 -4.84 6.86 10.75
CA ARG A 110 -3.57 7.55 10.45
C ARG A 110 -2.38 6.60 10.57
N ILE A 111 -1.44 6.73 9.64
CA ILE A 111 -0.12 6.12 9.77
C ILE A 111 0.74 6.97 10.72
N ILE A 112 1.24 6.36 11.79
CA ILE A 112 2.12 7.01 12.77
C ILE A 112 3.56 7.00 12.29
N THR A 113 4.01 5.85 11.77
CA THR A 113 5.35 5.70 11.20
C THR A 113 5.30 4.83 9.94
N TYR A 114 6.19 5.12 9.00
CA TYR A 114 6.48 4.19 7.94
C TYR A 114 7.99 4.06 7.73
N GLU A 115 8.42 2.85 7.42
CA GLU A 115 9.80 2.53 7.11
C GLU A 115 9.85 1.87 5.73
N LYS A 116 10.68 2.42 4.83
CA LYS A 116 10.91 1.83 3.53
C LYS A 116 12.09 0.86 3.60
N ILE A 117 11.84 -0.40 3.27
CA ILE A 117 12.84 -1.47 3.21
C ILE A 117 13.08 -1.77 1.72
N PHE A 118 14.21 -1.32 1.19
CA PHE A 118 14.52 -1.50 -0.22
C PHE A 118 14.95 -2.94 -0.51
N VAL A 119 14.23 -3.61 -1.42
CA VAL A 119 14.50 -4.99 -1.86
C VAL A 119 15.22 -5.03 -3.22
N GLY A 120 14.98 -4.02 -4.04
CA GLY A 120 15.58 -3.91 -5.38
C GLY A 120 14.81 -4.65 -6.48
N LYS A 121 13.78 -5.43 -6.14
CA LYS A 121 12.95 -6.22 -7.05
C LYS A 121 11.48 -5.86 -6.94
N ARG A 122 10.74 -6.06 -8.03
CA ARG A 122 9.28 -5.93 -8.03
C ARG A 122 8.69 -7.08 -7.22
N ILE A 123 7.88 -6.76 -6.22
CA ILE A 123 7.28 -7.76 -5.33
C ILE A 123 5.80 -7.84 -5.70
N ARG A 124 5.37 -8.97 -6.27
CA ARG A 124 3.99 -9.19 -6.72
C ARG A 124 3.07 -9.54 -5.56
N ASP A 125 3.58 -10.32 -4.62
CA ASP A 125 2.80 -10.81 -3.49
C ASP A 125 3.71 -11.08 -2.30
N ILE A 126 3.13 -11.06 -1.10
CA ILE A 126 3.80 -11.44 0.14
C ILE A 126 2.85 -12.27 1.00
N ILE A 127 3.39 -13.26 1.68
CA ILE A 127 2.64 -14.06 2.64
C ILE A 127 3.44 -14.27 3.92
N TYR A 128 2.78 -14.19 5.06
CA TYR A 128 3.36 -14.46 6.36
C TYR A 128 2.96 -15.84 6.86
N SER A 129 3.95 -16.72 7.03
CA SER A 129 3.79 -18.01 7.69
C SER A 129 4.08 -17.87 9.18
N LYS A 130 3.02 -17.77 9.99
CA LYS A 130 3.12 -17.62 11.45
C LYS A 130 3.88 -18.78 12.11
N ASN A 131 3.56 -20.01 11.72
CA ASN A 131 4.18 -21.21 12.28
C ASN A 131 5.70 -21.28 12.02
N ASN A 132 6.13 -20.84 10.86
CA ASN A 132 7.54 -20.87 10.48
C ASN A 132 8.26 -19.56 10.83
N ARG A 133 7.56 -18.52 11.26
CA ARG A 133 8.09 -17.17 11.52
C ARG A 133 8.84 -16.60 10.32
N MET A 134 8.24 -16.75 9.14
CA MET A 134 8.85 -16.41 7.86
C MET A 134 7.89 -15.61 7.00
N ILE A 135 8.42 -14.65 6.25
CA ILE A 135 7.69 -13.91 5.22
C ILE A 135 8.27 -14.29 3.87
N PHE A 136 7.41 -14.78 2.98
CA PHE A 136 7.76 -15.13 1.61
C PHE A 136 7.38 -13.98 0.69
N LEU A 137 8.25 -13.67 -0.27
CA LEU A 137 8.04 -12.63 -1.28
C LEU A 137 8.06 -13.27 -2.65
N ALA A 138 6.97 -13.15 -3.40
CA ALA A 138 6.91 -13.53 -4.80
C ALA A 138 7.45 -12.37 -5.66
N GLU A 139 8.64 -12.54 -6.22
CA GLU A 139 9.31 -11.52 -7.03
C GLU A 139 8.89 -11.65 -8.50
N GLU A 140 8.57 -10.51 -9.11
CA GLU A 140 8.19 -10.43 -10.52
C GLU A 140 9.40 -10.01 -11.36
N SER A 141 9.85 -10.90 -12.23
CA SER A 141 10.94 -10.69 -13.18
C SER A 141 10.84 -11.70 -14.32
N GLU A 142 11.71 -11.61 -15.32
CA GLU A 142 11.83 -12.65 -16.38
C GLU A 142 12.17 -14.02 -15.80
N ASN A 143 12.94 -14.05 -14.72
CA ASN A 143 13.24 -15.25 -13.93
C ASN A 143 12.65 -15.07 -12.53
N PRO A 144 11.36 -15.37 -12.32
CA PRO A 144 10.71 -15.15 -11.05
C PRO A 144 11.31 -15.99 -9.93
N THR A 145 11.43 -15.40 -8.75
CA THR A 145 11.99 -16.07 -7.57
C THR A 145 11.09 -15.87 -6.38
N ILE A 146 11.24 -16.74 -5.38
CA ILE A 146 10.65 -16.56 -4.06
C ILE A 146 11.78 -16.25 -3.09
N SER A 147 11.74 -15.05 -2.53
CA SER A 147 12.65 -14.64 -1.47
C SER A 147 12.03 -14.87 -0.09
N LEU A 148 12.89 -14.95 0.91
CA LEU A 148 12.52 -15.25 2.27
C LEU A 148 13.09 -14.21 3.24
N ILE A 149 12.24 -13.75 4.15
CA ILE A 149 12.67 -12.96 5.31
C ILE A 149 12.42 -13.78 6.57
N SER A 150 13.44 -13.96 7.39
CA SER A 150 13.36 -14.61 8.69
C SER A 150 14.08 -13.80 9.76
N VAL A 151 13.69 -13.99 11.00
CA VAL A 151 14.41 -13.40 12.15
C VAL A 151 15.59 -14.29 12.50
N LYS A 152 16.79 -13.72 12.55
CA LYS A 152 17.95 -14.45 13.08
C LYS A 152 17.72 -14.73 14.57
N ASN A 153 17.75 -15.97 14.95
CA ASN A 153 17.87 -16.33 16.36
C ASN A 153 19.27 -15.86 16.83
N LYS A 154 19.30 -15.02 17.86
CA LYS A 154 20.55 -14.67 18.54
C LYS A 154 20.95 -15.81 19.46
#